data_7a07112fd9ed5e6b58ea700215d42a7e
#
_entry.id   7a07112fd9ed5e6b58ea700215d42a7e
#
_cell.length_a   1.000
_cell.length_b   1.000
_cell.length_c   1.000
_cell.angle_alpha   90.00
_cell.angle_beta   90.00
_cell.angle_gamma   90.00
#
_symmetry.space_group_name_H-M   'P 1'
#
loop_
_entity.id
_entity.type
_entity.pdbx_description
1 polymer ?
#
loop_
_entity_poly.entity_id
_entity_poly.type
_entity_poly.pdbx_seq_one_letter_code
_entity_poly.pdbx_strand_id
1 'polypeptide(L)'
;MSRNSVAAAVTLSGLVEELRADSRLGPQIVHSAYLPAQAARHAELEPPLPAALAAALARGGVERLWCHQAAGVAAVRRRRDVLITTPTASGKSLVFQLPALAEAAAGGPGRGLFLFPLKALGQDQRGKLRRLAADAGLDEEQAGCEIYDGDTPAARRAAIRKRLPRVLISNPDMLHLGILGHWTSWGPLLADLSWIVLDELHTYRGIFGSHFHHVLQRLLRLCRSVGGDPVLIASSATAANAGQFAADLTGRPFEWIAESGAPREGRHLLLVRPDGSPYTAALRLFVRCLDAGLKTIVFTKARRITELLYSWLRRQEPALASRVASYRAGFLPEERRDVERALFAGTLDGVISTSALEMGIDVGGLDACILVGYPGSMMATWQRSGRVGRDGRESITMMVAMPDALDQYFLDHPQQFLERPCERLVVDPGNQPVARGHLLCAAAELPLEPRQDAAYLERHRTSLDELLRQGQLLQAAPAPPEPPGAEPPAAEPRPEGEIFCLRRHPQRLIQLRGTGNTYAILAGAAGAGKAAAGGEPGPGG
;
A
#
# COMPACT_ATOMS: atom_id res chain seq x y z
N MET A 1 27.29 -5.57 -41.64
CA MET A 1 27.27 -4.11 -41.85
C MET A 1 26.86 -3.48 -40.52
N SER A 2 27.79 -2.79 -39.92
CA SER A 2 27.72 -2.19 -38.58
C SER A 2 26.73 -1.04 -38.55
N ARG A 3 25.66 -1.17 -37.73
CA ARG A 3 24.74 -0.05 -37.40
C ARG A 3 25.34 0.77 -36.23
N ASN A 4 26.45 1.41 -36.46
CA ASN A 4 26.96 2.50 -35.62
C ASN A 4 26.75 3.82 -36.37
N SER A 5 25.51 4.23 -36.48
CA SER A 5 25.14 5.62 -36.71
C SER A 5 24.65 6.14 -35.35
N VAL A 6 25.31 7.15 -34.83
CA VAL A 6 24.86 7.95 -33.68
C VAL A 6 23.49 8.53 -34.07
N ALA A 7 22.43 7.81 -33.73
CA ALA A 7 21.07 8.29 -33.91
C ALA A 7 20.92 9.50 -32.98
N ALA A 8 20.63 10.66 -33.56
CA ALA A 8 20.17 11.83 -32.82
C ALA A 8 19.05 11.36 -31.88
N ALA A 9 19.14 11.72 -30.59
CA ALA A 9 18.16 11.30 -29.60
C ALA A 9 16.76 11.73 -30.08
N VAL A 10 15.94 10.76 -30.45
CA VAL A 10 14.57 11.00 -30.90
C VAL A 10 13.83 11.65 -29.73
N THR A 11 13.34 12.87 -29.90
CA THR A 11 12.49 13.52 -28.91
C THR A 11 11.15 12.78 -28.84
N LEU A 12 10.51 12.75 -27.67
CA LEU A 12 9.20 12.11 -27.54
C LEU A 12 8.15 12.74 -28.46
N SER A 13 8.19 14.05 -28.65
CA SER A 13 7.34 14.74 -29.63
C SER A 13 7.61 14.22 -31.07
N GLY A 14 8.87 14.02 -31.44
CA GLY A 14 9.23 13.45 -32.73
C GLY A 14 8.72 12.02 -32.90
N LEU A 15 8.83 11.18 -31.85
CA LEU A 15 8.25 9.83 -31.89
C LEU A 15 6.72 9.87 -32.05
N VAL A 16 6.02 10.78 -31.37
CA VAL A 16 4.56 10.92 -31.52
C VAL A 16 4.19 11.31 -32.95
N GLU A 17 4.94 12.21 -33.59
CA GLU A 17 4.75 12.58 -34.99
C GLU A 17 5.02 11.41 -35.93
N GLU A 18 6.11 10.66 -35.72
CA GLU A 18 6.42 9.44 -36.48
C GLU A 18 5.32 8.38 -36.34
N LEU A 19 4.82 8.13 -35.12
CA LEU A 19 3.73 7.18 -34.88
C LEU A 19 2.44 7.61 -35.60
N ARG A 20 2.15 8.92 -35.65
CA ARG A 20 0.97 9.46 -36.36
C ARG A 20 1.14 9.43 -37.88
N ALA A 21 2.35 9.56 -38.38
CA ALA A 21 2.67 9.46 -39.81
C ALA A 21 2.80 8.00 -40.30
N ASP A 22 2.95 7.03 -39.39
CA ASP A 22 3.04 5.61 -39.75
C ASP A 22 1.75 5.13 -40.42
N SER A 23 1.86 4.52 -41.60
CA SER A 23 0.72 4.11 -42.42
C SER A 23 -0.18 3.06 -41.77
N ARG A 24 0.32 2.31 -40.80
CA ARG A 24 -0.43 1.25 -40.07
C ARG A 24 -0.88 1.71 -38.67
N LEU A 25 -0.04 2.44 -37.94
CA LEU A 25 -0.34 2.86 -36.57
C LEU A 25 -1.08 4.20 -36.53
N GLY A 26 -0.73 5.14 -37.44
CA GLY A 26 -1.31 6.49 -37.45
C GLY A 26 -2.84 6.52 -37.50
N PRO A 27 -3.50 5.77 -38.44
CA PRO A 27 -4.96 5.71 -38.48
C PRO A 27 -5.63 5.15 -37.22
N GLN A 28 -4.90 4.38 -36.41
CA GLN A 28 -5.40 3.80 -35.16
C GLN A 28 -5.29 4.77 -33.97
N ILE A 29 -4.50 5.84 -34.06
CA ILE A 29 -4.37 6.85 -33.01
C ILE A 29 -5.54 7.84 -33.13
N VAL A 30 -6.58 7.61 -32.36
CA VAL A 30 -7.83 8.40 -32.42
C VAL A 30 -7.77 9.68 -31.60
N HIS A 31 -6.88 9.74 -30.59
CA HIS A 31 -6.69 10.94 -29.77
C HIS A 31 -5.24 11.07 -29.32
N SER A 32 -4.76 12.31 -29.28
CA SER A 32 -3.43 12.67 -28.76
C SER A 32 -3.56 13.93 -27.92
N ALA A 33 -3.06 13.86 -26.68
CA ALA A 33 -3.02 15.00 -25.77
C ALA A 33 -1.62 15.16 -25.17
N TYR A 34 -1.27 16.39 -24.83
CA TYR A 34 -0.06 16.71 -24.09
C TYR A 34 -0.43 17.33 -22.75
N LEU A 35 0.01 16.70 -21.68
CA LEU A 35 -0.13 17.20 -20.32
C LEU A 35 1.16 17.99 -19.99
N PRO A 36 1.08 19.31 -19.77
CA PRO A 36 2.25 20.15 -19.61
C PRO A 36 3.02 19.83 -18.33
N ALA A 37 4.30 20.18 -18.34
CA ALA A 37 5.16 20.13 -17.17
C ALA A 37 4.63 21.05 -16.05
N GLN A 38 4.94 20.69 -14.82
CA GLN A 38 4.62 21.47 -13.63
C GLN A 38 5.90 21.72 -12.83
N ALA A 39 6.18 22.99 -12.53
CA ALA A 39 7.35 23.37 -11.76
C ALA A 39 7.28 22.92 -10.29
N ALA A 40 8.45 22.68 -9.69
CA ALA A 40 8.55 22.40 -8.27
C ALA A 40 8.10 23.60 -7.42
N ARG A 41 7.37 23.34 -6.34
CA ARG A 41 7.02 24.31 -5.31
C ARG A 41 7.59 23.86 -3.97
N HIS A 42 8.48 24.66 -3.41
CA HIS A 42 9.16 24.38 -2.16
C HIS A 42 8.55 25.18 -1.00
N ALA A 43 8.78 24.68 0.23
CA ALA A 43 8.48 25.43 1.45
C ALA A 43 9.54 25.12 2.50
N GLU A 44 9.79 26.08 3.37
CA GLU A 44 10.67 25.90 4.53
C GLU A 44 9.91 25.21 5.65
N LEU A 45 10.66 24.46 6.46
CA LEU A 45 10.13 23.76 7.63
C LEU A 45 10.59 24.47 8.90
N GLU A 46 9.64 24.87 9.72
CA GLU A 46 9.90 25.49 11.03
C GLU A 46 9.37 24.63 12.18
N PRO A 47 10.23 24.36 13.19
CA PRO A 47 11.68 24.53 13.18
C PRO A 47 12.36 23.66 12.11
N PRO A 48 13.59 23.98 11.69
CA PRO A 48 14.29 23.22 10.66
C PRO A 48 14.54 21.77 11.08
N LEU A 49 14.92 20.93 10.14
CA LEU A 49 15.38 19.55 10.42
C LEU A 49 16.72 19.60 11.18
N PRO A 50 17.04 18.57 11.99
CA PRO A 50 18.39 18.38 12.53
C PRO A 50 19.44 18.48 11.42
N ALA A 51 20.53 19.20 11.67
CA ALA A 51 21.53 19.53 10.64
C ALA A 51 22.09 18.29 9.91
N ALA A 52 22.35 17.20 10.65
CA ALA A 52 22.83 15.94 10.07
C ALA A 52 21.80 15.34 9.10
N LEU A 53 20.50 15.40 9.43
CA LEU A 53 19.42 14.89 8.58
C LEU A 53 19.22 15.76 7.34
N ALA A 54 19.29 17.10 7.49
CA ALA A 54 19.23 18.02 6.36
C ALA A 54 20.42 17.81 5.39
N ALA A 55 21.63 17.62 5.91
CA ALA A 55 22.81 17.31 5.11
C ALA A 55 22.70 15.94 4.40
N ALA A 56 22.11 14.94 5.05
CA ALA A 56 21.86 13.63 4.42
C ALA A 56 20.87 13.74 3.26
N LEU A 57 19.79 14.50 3.41
CA LEU A 57 18.83 14.78 2.34
C LEU A 57 19.49 15.50 1.16
N ALA A 58 20.29 16.53 1.43
CA ALA A 58 21.00 17.28 0.38
C ALA A 58 21.95 16.37 -0.41
N ARG A 59 22.70 15.46 0.26
CA ARG A 59 23.53 14.45 -0.44
C ARG A 59 22.69 13.51 -1.31
N GLY A 60 21.46 13.23 -0.90
CA GLY A 60 20.48 12.46 -1.68
C GLY A 60 19.75 13.26 -2.77
N GLY A 61 20.16 14.53 -3.03
CA GLY A 61 19.55 15.40 -4.04
C GLY A 61 18.29 16.15 -3.58
N VAL A 62 17.97 16.12 -2.29
CA VAL A 62 16.82 16.84 -1.71
C VAL A 62 17.37 18.05 -0.91
N GLU A 63 17.64 19.14 -1.59
CA GLU A 63 18.15 20.37 -0.96
C GLU A 63 17.05 21.12 -0.21
N ARG A 64 15.83 21.11 -0.74
CA ARG A 64 14.65 21.77 -0.17
C ARG A 64 13.44 20.85 -0.22
N LEU A 65 12.62 20.86 0.81
CA LEU A 65 11.37 20.12 0.83
C LEU A 65 10.34 20.72 -0.12
N TRP A 66 9.59 19.89 -0.79
CA TRP A 66 8.41 20.35 -1.50
C TRP A 66 7.33 20.79 -0.51
N CYS A 67 6.47 21.74 -0.94
CA CYS A 67 5.48 22.35 -0.05
C CYS A 67 4.60 21.31 0.69
N HIS A 68 4.17 20.22 0.03
CA HIS A 68 3.38 19.17 0.68
C HIS A 68 4.19 18.35 1.69
N GLN A 69 5.49 18.18 1.47
CA GLN A 69 6.37 17.49 2.42
C GLN A 69 6.56 18.32 3.67
N ALA A 70 6.89 19.61 3.50
CA ALA A 70 7.04 20.54 4.62
C ALA A 70 5.75 20.66 5.43
N ALA A 71 4.60 20.85 4.74
CA ALA A 71 3.29 20.92 5.38
C ALA A 71 2.97 19.64 6.18
N GLY A 72 3.22 18.45 5.58
CA GLY A 72 2.96 17.17 6.24
C GLY A 72 3.82 16.96 7.48
N VAL A 73 5.13 17.22 7.39
CA VAL A 73 6.04 17.13 8.56
C VAL A 73 5.65 18.12 9.64
N ALA A 74 5.30 19.37 9.28
CA ALA A 74 4.85 20.39 10.22
C ALA A 74 3.56 19.96 10.94
N ALA A 75 2.59 19.37 10.23
CA ALA A 75 1.34 18.88 10.83
C ALA A 75 1.60 17.71 11.81
N VAL A 76 2.47 16.75 11.44
CA VAL A 76 2.89 15.66 12.34
C VAL A 76 3.55 16.20 13.62
N ARG A 77 4.41 17.23 13.51
CA ARG A 77 5.03 17.88 14.68
C ARG A 77 4.00 18.54 15.60
N ARG A 78 2.89 19.04 15.03
CA ARG A 78 1.76 19.58 15.81
C ARG A 78 0.83 18.49 16.35
N ARG A 79 1.22 17.21 16.27
CA ARG A 79 0.42 16.05 16.71
C ARG A 79 -0.93 15.96 16.00
N ARG A 80 -0.98 16.36 14.71
CA ARG A 80 -2.17 16.23 13.86
C ARG A 80 -2.09 14.96 13.02
N ASP A 81 -3.19 14.25 12.88
CA ASP A 81 -3.31 13.18 11.91
C ASP A 81 -3.28 13.76 10.49
N VAL A 82 -2.46 13.19 9.61
CA VAL A 82 -2.15 13.75 8.29
C VAL A 82 -2.50 12.76 7.18
N LEU A 83 -3.24 13.24 6.18
CA LEU A 83 -3.49 12.50 4.94
C LEU A 83 -2.84 13.21 3.76
N ILE A 84 -1.98 12.49 3.01
CA ILE A 84 -1.32 13.01 1.81
C ILE A 84 -1.83 12.25 0.59
N THR A 85 -2.44 12.97 -0.37
CA THR A 85 -3.00 12.37 -1.59
C THR A 85 -2.37 12.92 -2.87
N THR A 86 -1.10 13.28 -2.80
CA THR A 86 -0.34 13.74 -3.96
C THR A 86 -0.03 12.58 -4.92
N PRO A 87 0.24 12.83 -6.21
CA PRO A 87 0.51 11.79 -7.20
C PRO A 87 1.62 10.80 -6.79
N THR A 88 1.71 9.68 -7.49
CA THR A 88 2.84 8.75 -7.34
C THR A 88 4.17 9.45 -7.64
N ALA A 89 5.25 8.99 -7.00
CA ALA A 89 6.59 9.57 -7.11
C ALA A 89 6.74 11.03 -6.63
N SER A 90 5.78 11.58 -5.91
CA SER A 90 5.88 12.91 -5.29
C SER A 90 6.62 12.93 -3.94
N GLY A 91 7.34 11.87 -3.57
CA GLY A 91 8.13 11.83 -2.35
C GLY A 91 7.33 11.84 -1.04
N LYS A 92 6.10 11.34 -1.02
CA LYS A 92 5.23 11.24 0.17
C LYS A 92 5.91 10.58 1.38
N SER A 93 6.80 9.61 1.12
CA SER A 93 7.47 8.86 2.19
C SER A 93 8.32 9.71 3.13
N LEU A 94 8.84 10.83 2.68
CA LEU A 94 9.58 11.75 3.56
C LEU A 94 8.70 12.29 4.70
N VAL A 95 7.38 12.43 4.50
CA VAL A 95 6.46 12.94 5.52
C VAL A 95 6.39 12.03 6.75
N PHE A 96 6.58 10.73 6.58
CA PHE A 96 6.62 9.79 7.72
C PHE A 96 8.03 9.34 8.09
N GLN A 97 9.00 9.40 7.18
CA GLN A 97 10.39 9.06 7.50
C GLN A 97 11.07 10.16 8.32
N LEU A 98 10.87 11.43 7.96
CA LEU A 98 11.53 12.54 8.62
C LEU A 98 11.16 12.72 10.09
N PRO A 99 9.90 12.63 10.54
CA PRO A 99 9.58 12.66 11.96
C PRO A 99 10.26 11.55 12.75
N ALA A 100 10.28 10.31 12.24
CA ALA A 100 10.90 9.18 12.91
C ALA A 100 12.43 9.34 13.05
N LEU A 101 13.10 9.83 11.99
CA LEU A 101 14.56 10.06 12.01
C LEU A 101 14.94 11.30 12.81
N ALA A 102 14.12 12.35 12.79
CA ALA A 102 14.36 13.54 13.61
C ALA A 102 14.26 13.22 15.12
N GLU A 103 13.26 12.42 15.49
CA GLU A 103 13.12 11.91 16.86
C GLU A 103 14.30 11.02 17.28
N ALA A 104 14.75 10.14 16.35
CA ALA A 104 15.94 9.33 16.57
C ALA A 104 17.19 10.18 16.80
N ALA A 105 17.40 11.21 15.99
CA ALA A 105 18.52 12.15 16.10
C ALA A 105 18.49 12.96 17.40
N ALA A 106 17.30 13.24 17.93
CA ALA A 106 17.11 13.90 19.22
C ALA A 106 17.24 12.96 20.43
N GLY A 107 17.41 11.65 20.23
CA GLY A 107 17.48 10.65 21.30
C GLY A 107 16.14 10.42 22.02
N GLY A 108 15.02 10.84 21.44
CA GLY A 108 13.70 10.66 22.02
C GLY A 108 13.24 9.19 22.01
N PRO A 109 12.23 8.81 22.81
CA PRO A 109 11.76 7.43 22.94
C PRO A 109 10.81 6.99 21.82
N GLY A 110 10.22 7.91 21.08
CA GLY A 110 9.13 7.68 20.13
C GLY A 110 9.45 6.63 19.07
N ARG A 111 8.49 5.74 18.80
CA ARG A 111 8.59 4.64 17.83
C ARG A 111 7.50 4.75 16.76
N GLY A 112 7.76 4.17 15.59
CA GLY A 112 6.81 4.11 14.48
C GLY A 112 6.38 2.70 14.14
N LEU A 113 5.08 2.49 13.91
CA LEU A 113 4.53 1.30 13.27
C LEU A 113 4.10 1.67 11.86
N PHE A 114 4.79 1.14 10.85
CA PHE A 114 4.53 1.45 9.45
C PHE A 114 3.83 0.27 8.78
N LEU A 115 2.59 0.48 8.33
CA LEU A 115 1.73 -0.54 7.74
C LEU A 115 1.67 -0.37 6.23
N PHE A 116 2.13 -1.40 5.53
CA PHE A 116 2.10 -1.49 4.07
C PHE A 116 1.18 -2.62 3.63
N PRO A 117 0.36 -2.43 2.58
CA PRO A 117 -0.52 -3.49 2.08
C PRO A 117 0.23 -4.64 1.40
N LEU A 118 1.44 -4.36 0.90
CA LEU A 118 2.30 -5.31 0.19
C LEU A 118 3.68 -5.39 0.84
N LYS A 119 4.21 -6.62 0.96
CA LYS A 119 5.53 -6.89 1.54
C LYS A 119 6.67 -6.17 0.78
N ALA A 120 6.59 -6.13 -0.55
CA ALA A 120 7.59 -5.47 -1.38
C ALA A 120 7.73 -3.97 -1.07
N LEU A 121 6.61 -3.28 -0.82
CA LEU A 121 6.60 -1.89 -0.36
C LEU A 121 7.37 -1.71 0.95
N GLY A 122 7.10 -2.59 1.92
CA GLY A 122 7.79 -2.55 3.20
C GLY A 122 9.31 -2.75 3.06
N GLN A 123 9.73 -3.67 2.17
CA GLN A 123 11.16 -3.91 1.89
C GLN A 123 11.83 -2.68 1.26
N ASP A 124 11.20 -2.04 0.27
CA ASP A 124 11.71 -0.82 -0.36
C ASP A 124 11.83 0.32 0.67
N GLN A 125 10.78 0.53 1.46
CA GLN A 125 10.76 1.59 2.48
C GLN A 125 11.81 1.35 3.58
N ARG A 126 12.02 0.10 4.00
CA ARG A 126 13.11 -0.24 4.93
C ARG A 126 14.46 0.14 4.35
N GLY A 127 14.71 -0.19 3.07
CA GLY A 127 15.95 0.14 2.41
C GLY A 127 16.20 1.65 2.34
N LYS A 128 15.18 2.43 1.99
CA LYS A 128 15.24 3.89 1.91
C LYS A 128 15.48 4.52 3.29
N LEU A 129 14.73 4.08 4.31
CA LEU A 129 14.87 4.59 5.66
C LEU A 129 16.25 4.31 6.24
N ARG A 130 16.77 3.08 6.08
CA ARG A 130 18.10 2.70 6.57
C ARG A 130 19.22 3.48 5.88
N ARG A 131 19.13 3.71 4.57
CA ARG A 131 20.09 4.54 3.84
C ARG A 131 20.09 5.97 4.39
N LEU A 132 18.92 6.60 4.49
CA LEU A 132 18.80 7.97 4.98
C LEU A 132 19.30 8.09 6.43
N ALA A 133 19.03 7.11 7.29
CA ALA A 133 19.54 7.05 8.65
C ALA A 133 21.08 6.97 8.67
N ALA A 134 21.67 6.06 7.91
CA ALA A 134 23.14 5.92 7.79
C ALA A 134 23.79 7.19 7.24
N ASP A 135 23.21 7.79 6.21
CA ASP A 135 23.68 9.06 5.64
C ASP A 135 23.59 10.22 6.65
N ALA A 136 22.63 10.16 7.59
CA ALA A 136 22.52 11.11 8.69
C ALA A 136 23.43 10.79 9.90
N GLY A 137 24.23 9.71 9.81
CA GLY A 137 25.11 9.27 10.89
C GLY A 137 24.41 8.63 12.08
N LEU A 138 23.17 8.15 11.89
CA LEU A 138 22.40 7.44 12.92
C LEU A 138 22.71 5.94 12.86
N ASP A 139 23.04 5.36 14.01
CA ASP A 139 23.31 3.94 14.11
C ASP A 139 22.01 3.08 14.22
N GLU A 140 22.20 1.75 14.22
CA GLU A 140 21.08 0.80 14.32
C GLU A 140 20.34 0.87 15.67
N GLU A 141 20.98 1.36 16.73
CA GLU A 141 20.34 1.53 18.03
C GLU A 141 19.41 2.74 18.03
N GLN A 142 19.85 3.82 17.41
CA GLN A 142 19.11 5.07 17.32
C GLN A 142 17.94 4.98 16.31
N ALA A 143 18.19 4.44 15.11
CA ALA A 143 17.27 4.47 13.98
C ALA A 143 16.97 3.09 13.38
N GLY A 144 17.12 2.02 14.14
CA GLY A 144 16.86 0.65 13.67
C GLY A 144 15.47 0.48 13.05
N CYS A 145 15.44 -0.15 11.88
CA CYS A 145 14.22 -0.40 11.14
C CYS A 145 14.10 -1.90 10.80
N GLU A 146 13.05 -2.55 11.30
CA GLU A 146 12.83 -3.99 11.14
C GLU A 146 11.50 -4.30 10.48
N ILE A 147 11.47 -5.40 9.73
CA ILE A 147 10.24 -5.95 9.15
C ILE A 147 9.73 -7.09 10.00
N TYR A 148 8.44 -7.01 10.34
CA TYR A 148 7.71 -8.03 11.05
C TYR A 148 6.49 -8.46 10.24
N ASP A 149 6.67 -9.50 9.43
CA ASP A 149 5.65 -10.01 8.52
C ASP A 149 5.63 -11.56 8.49
N GLY A 150 4.82 -12.14 7.58
CA GLY A 150 4.69 -13.58 7.44
C GLY A 150 5.99 -14.29 7.05
N ASP A 151 6.92 -13.61 6.38
CA ASP A 151 8.20 -14.18 5.92
C ASP A 151 9.32 -14.03 6.95
N THR A 152 9.09 -13.26 8.02
CA THR A 152 10.08 -13.06 9.09
C THR A 152 10.27 -14.37 9.88
N PRO A 153 11.49 -14.94 9.93
CA PRO A 153 11.77 -16.18 10.66
C PRO A 153 11.46 -16.07 12.16
N ALA A 154 11.07 -17.18 12.79
CA ALA A 154 10.68 -17.21 14.20
C ALA A 154 11.76 -16.65 15.15
N ALA A 155 13.03 -17.01 14.92
CA ALA A 155 14.16 -16.48 15.70
C ALA A 155 14.29 -14.95 15.57
N ARG A 156 14.11 -14.40 14.34
CA ARG A 156 14.13 -12.95 14.13
C ARG A 156 12.95 -12.27 14.80
N ARG A 157 11.75 -12.85 14.74
CA ARG A 157 10.57 -12.34 15.45
C ARG A 157 10.82 -12.24 16.96
N ALA A 158 11.46 -13.26 17.55
CA ALA A 158 11.83 -13.24 18.97
C ALA A 158 12.85 -12.14 19.28
N ALA A 159 13.88 -11.97 18.43
CA ALA A 159 14.87 -10.92 18.57
C ALA A 159 14.27 -9.52 18.49
N ILE A 160 13.35 -9.27 17.54
CA ILE A 160 12.63 -8.00 17.38
C ILE A 160 11.84 -7.65 18.66
N ARG A 161 11.11 -8.64 19.23
CA ARG A 161 10.37 -8.41 20.49
C ARG A 161 11.29 -8.12 21.68
N LYS A 162 12.47 -8.74 21.72
CA LYS A 162 13.45 -8.51 22.79
C LYS A 162 14.14 -7.15 22.66
N ARG A 163 14.41 -6.71 21.45
CA ARG A 163 15.03 -5.40 21.15
C ARG A 163 14.18 -4.68 20.11
N LEU A 164 13.27 -3.85 20.59
CA LEU A 164 12.33 -3.12 19.76
C LEU A 164 13.06 -2.10 18.87
N PRO A 165 12.79 -2.09 17.55
CA PRO A 165 13.37 -1.12 16.64
C PRO A 165 12.71 0.25 16.81
N ARG A 166 13.34 1.30 16.27
CA ARG A 166 12.74 2.62 16.13
C ARG A 166 11.52 2.60 15.24
N VAL A 167 11.61 1.89 14.13
CA VAL A 167 10.53 1.70 13.16
C VAL A 167 10.27 0.22 12.95
N LEU A 168 9.06 -0.21 13.23
CA LEU A 168 8.56 -1.55 12.92
C LEU A 168 7.70 -1.47 11.66
N ILE A 169 8.13 -2.12 10.59
CA ILE A 169 7.37 -2.27 9.35
C ILE A 169 6.58 -3.57 9.39
N SER A 170 5.29 -3.49 9.09
CA SER A 170 4.40 -4.64 9.11
C SER A 170 3.29 -4.52 8.05
N ASN A 171 2.33 -5.42 8.11
CA ASN A 171 1.12 -5.40 7.28
C ASN A 171 -0.12 -5.68 8.14
N PRO A 172 -1.34 -5.40 7.64
CA PRO A 172 -2.58 -5.61 8.41
C PRO A 172 -2.77 -7.03 8.93
N ASP A 173 -2.43 -8.03 8.13
CA ASP A 173 -2.60 -9.45 8.51
C ASP A 173 -1.70 -9.79 9.71
N MET A 174 -0.46 -9.32 9.67
CA MET A 174 0.50 -9.56 10.77
C MET A 174 0.21 -8.71 12.00
N LEU A 175 -0.28 -7.48 11.80
CA LEU A 175 -0.80 -6.67 12.91
C LEU A 175 -1.92 -7.41 13.62
N HIS A 176 -2.92 -7.91 12.88
CA HIS A 176 -4.06 -8.64 13.43
C HIS A 176 -3.67 -9.92 14.17
N LEU A 177 -2.86 -10.78 13.55
CA LEU A 177 -2.54 -12.11 14.09
C LEU A 177 -1.33 -12.11 15.02
N GLY A 178 -0.29 -11.36 14.68
CA GLY A 178 1.02 -11.44 15.34
C GLY A 178 1.26 -10.39 16.41
N ILE A 179 0.66 -9.21 16.30
CA ILE A 179 0.83 -8.12 17.27
C ILE A 179 -0.35 -8.06 18.23
N LEU A 180 -1.57 -7.82 17.72
CA LEU A 180 -2.75 -7.66 18.58
C LEU A 180 -3.08 -8.95 19.33
N GLY A 181 -2.99 -10.12 18.66
CA GLY A 181 -3.23 -11.41 19.29
C GLY A 181 -2.23 -11.78 20.41
N HIS A 182 -1.15 -11.01 20.55
CA HIS A 182 -0.10 -11.19 21.56
C HIS A 182 0.33 -9.85 22.17
N TRP A 183 -0.60 -8.91 22.29
CA TRP A 183 -0.34 -7.52 22.62
C TRP A 183 0.44 -7.30 23.91
N THR A 184 0.26 -8.15 24.92
CA THR A 184 1.02 -8.07 26.17
C THR A 184 2.53 -8.15 25.98
N SER A 185 2.98 -8.95 24.98
CA SER A 185 4.40 -9.02 24.60
C SER A 185 4.87 -7.79 23.81
N TRP A 186 3.95 -6.93 23.37
CA TRP A 186 4.19 -5.72 22.60
C TRP A 186 3.89 -4.43 23.40
N GLY A 187 3.53 -4.57 24.68
CA GLY A 187 3.18 -3.44 25.55
C GLY A 187 4.18 -2.28 25.48
N PRO A 188 5.51 -2.50 25.60
CA PRO A 188 6.48 -1.42 25.48
C PRO A 188 6.48 -0.73 24.11
N LEU A 189 6.27 -1.47 22.99
CA LEU A 189 6.11 -0.85 21.68
C LEU A 189 4.86 0.04 21.64
N LEU A 190 3.72 -0.47 22.15
CA LEU A 190 2.44 0.25 22.13
C LEU A 190 2.46 1.52 22.99
N ALA A 191 3.18 1.50 24.09
CA ALA A 191 3.37 2.65 24.98
C ALA A 191 4.23 3.76 24.32
N ASP A 192 5.31 3.38 23.64
CA ASP A 192 6.25 4.30 22.97
C ASP A 192 5.77 4.72 21.57
N LEU A 193 4.62 4.21 21.10
CA LEU A 193 4.17 4.42 19.74
C LEU A 193 3.76 5.88 19.52
N SER A 194 4.56 6.60 18.74
CA SER A 194 4.34 8.01 18.39
C SER A 194 3.66 8.17 17.03
N TRP A 195 3.90 7.23 16.11
CA TRP A 195 3.34 7.28 14.75
C TRP A 195 2.83 5.92 14.29
N ILE A 196 1.67 5.93 13.66
CA ILE A 196 1.17 4.81 12.85
C ILE A 196 1.06 5.31 11.42
N VAL A 197 1.83 4.70 10.52
CA VAL A 197 1.81 5.03 9.09
C VAL A 197 0.92 4.05 8.36
N LEU A 198 -0.01 4.58 7.55
CA LEU A 198 -0.94 3.84 6.71
C LEU A 198 -0.63 4.18 5.26
N ASP A 199 0.27 3.42 4.63
CA ASP A 199 0.62 3.67 3.23
C ASP A 199 -0.36 3.01 2.27
N GLU A 200 -0.53 3.61 1.09
CA GLU A 200 -1.47 3.19 0.06
C GLU A 200 -2.90 2.99 0.61
N LEU A 201 -3.40 4.01 1.34
CA LEU A 201 -4.67 3.97 2.08
C LEU A 201 -5.84 3.51 1.21
N HIS A 202 -5.85 3.84 -0.08
CA HIS A 202 -6.89 3.45 -1.04
C HIS A 202 -7.02 1.94 -1.25
N THR A 203 -6.06 1.14 -0.79
CA THR A 203 -6.14 -0.33 -0.85
C THR A 203 -7.03 -0.91 0.25
N TYR A 204 -7.26 -0.18 1.34
CA TYR A 204 -8.09 -0.57 2.48
C TYR A 204 -9.56 -0.23 2.25
N ARG A 205 -10.16 -0.74 1.15
CA ARG A 205 -11.54 -0.49 0.75
C ARG A 205 -12.40 -1.76 0.79
N GLY A 206 -13.72 -1.59 0.73
CA GLY A 206 -14.68 -2.70 0.78
C GLY A 206 -14.54 -3.53 2.05
N ILE A 207 -14.73 -4.83 1.97
CA ILE A 207 -14.68 -5.74 3.13
C ILE A 207 -13.31 -5.73 3.81
N PHE A 208 -12.21 -5.70 3.04
CA PHE A 208 -10.87 -5.59 3.60
C PHE A 208 -10.71 -4.31 4.43
N GLY A 209 -11.25 -3.20 3.94
CA GLY A 209 -11.28 -1.93 4.66
C GLY A 209 -12.12 -2.02 5.95
N SER A 210 -13.29 -2.66 5.89
CA SER A 210 -14.12 -2.88 7.09
C SER A 210 -13.38 -3.69 8.17
N HIS A 211 -12.70 -4.76 7.78
CA HIS A 211 -11.83 -5.48 8.71
C HIS A 211 -10.70 -4.61 9.26
N PHE A 212 -10.02 -3.86 8.38
CA PHE A 212 -8.88 -3.03 8.79
C PHE A 212 -9.30 -1.89 9.73
N HIS A 213 -10.50 -1.30 9.54
CA HIS A 213 -11.08 -0.35 10.48
C HIS A 213 -11.05 -0.91 11.90
N HIS A 214 -11.61 -2.09 12.11
CA HIS A 214 -11.65 -2.71 13.43
C HIS A 214 -10.26 -3.11 13.97
N VAL A 215 -9.36 -3.58 13.10
CA VAL A 215 -7.96 -3.86 13.48
C VAL A 215 -7.30 -2.59 14.01
N LEU A 216 -7.49 -1.47 13.33
CA LEU A 216 -6.94 -0.18 13.75
C LEU A 216 -7.59 0.34 15.05
N GLN A 217 -8.92 0.22 15.20
CA GLN A 217 -9.60 0.60 16.45
C GLN A 217 -9.06 -0.21 17.65
N ARG A 218 -8.86 -1.51 17.49
CA ARG A 218 -8.27 -2.38 18.50
C ARG A 218 -6.84 -1.97 18.84
N LEU A 219 -6.02 -1.67 17.83
CA LEU A 219 -4.66 -1.15 18.04
C LEU A 219 -4.66 0.14 18.86
N LEU A 220 -5.46 1.13 18.45
CA LEU A 220 -5.56 2.42 19.13
C LEU A 220 -6.08 2.27 20.57
N ARG A 221 -7.00 1.33 20.79
CA ARG A 221 -7.51 1.00 22.12
C ARG A 221 -6.39 0.46 23.02
N LEU A 222 -5.61 -0.50 22.51
CA LEU A 222 -4.50 -1.08 23.25
C LEU A 222 -3.36 -0.06 23.50
N CYS A 223 -3.09 0.83 22.54
CA CYS A 223 -2.15 1.94 22.78
C CYS A 223 -2.61 2.80 23.96
N ARG A 224 -3.89 3.21 23.97
CA ARG A 224 -4.44 4.04 25.07
C ARG A 224 -4.37 3.34 26.42
N SER A 225 -4.60 2.03 26.49
CA SER A 225 -4.55 1.27 27.75
C SER A 225 -3.16 1.23 28.40
N VAL A 226 -2.09 1.47 27.60
CA VAL A 226 -0.70 1.53 28.08
C VAL A 226 -0.12 2.94 28.00
N GLY A 227 -0.95 3.98 27.82
CA GLY A 227 -0.55 5.40 27.80
C GLY A 227 -0.04 5.91 26.46
N GLY A 228 -0.11 5.12 25.39
CA GLY A 228 0.26 5.54 24.04
C GLY A 228 -0.84 6.32 23.33
N ASP A 229 -0.48 7.37 22.60
CA ASP A 229 -1.38 8.16 21.75
C ASP A 229 -0.70 8.50 20.42
N PRO A 230 -0.63 7.56 19.47
CA PRO A 230 0.06 7.78 18.21
C PRO A 230 -0.71 8.70 17.26
N VAL A 231 0.05 9.50 16.50
CA VAL A 231 -0.44 10.25 15.33
C VAL A 231 -0.55 9.31 14.14
N LEU A 232 -1.64 9.43 13.38
CA LEU A 232 -1.84 8.69 12.12
C LEU A 232 -1.26 9.50 10.95
N ILE A 233 -0.40 8.87 10.17
CA ILE A 233 0.14 9.45 8.93
C ILE A 233 -0.31 8.55 7.78
N ALA A 234 -1.24 9.03 6.99
CA ALA A 234 -1.80 8.28 5.87
C ALA A 234 -1.29 8.82 4.53
N SER A 235 -0.89 7.94 3.63
CA SER A 235 -0.60 8.29 2.24
C SER A 235 -1.51 7.49 1.30
N SER A 236 -1.98 8.14 0.24
CA SER A 236 -2.88 7.52 -0.73
C SER A 236 -2.59 8.03 -2.13
N ALA A 237 -3.05 7.28 -3.15
CA ALA A 237 -3.29 7.84 -4.46
C ALA A 237 -4.42 8.87 -4.39
N THR A 238 -4.50 9.73 -5.40
CA THR A 238 -5.59 10.70 -5.54
C THR A 238 -6.94 9.98 -5.62
N ALA A 239 -7.89 10.39 -4.79
CA ALA A 239 -9.27 9.93 -4.79
C ALA A 239 -10.21 11.10 -4.49
N ALA A 240 -11.41 11.09 -5.08
CA ALA A 240 -12.35 12.20 -4.98
C ALA A 240 -12.80 12.49 -3.53
N ASN A 241 -12.84 11.48 -2.68
CA ASN A 241 -13.30 11.56 -1.29
C ASN A 241 -12.26 11.08 -0.28
N ALA A 242 -10.97 11.26 -0.56
CA ALA A 242 -9.91 10.68 0.26
C ALA A 242 -9.98 11.09 1.73
N GLY A 243 -10.30 12.36 2.03
CA GLY A 243 -10.42 12.86 3.41
C GLY A 243 -11.57 12.18 4.18
N GLN A 244 -12.76 12.10 3.56
CA GLN A 244 -13.90 11.39 4.17
C GLN A 244 -13.61 9.90 4.34
N PHE A 245 -13.03 9.27 3.32
CA PHE A 245 -12.66 7.86 3.39
C PHE A 245 -11.65 7.57 4.51
N ALA A 246 -10.64 8.43 4.68
CA ALA A 246 -9.68 8.30 5.76
C ALA A 246 -10.35 8.41 7.14
N ALA A 247 -11.27 9.36 7.29
CA ALA A 247 -12.04 9.53 8.53
C ALA A 247 -12.95 8.32 8.80
N ASP A 248 -13.66 7.82 7.80
CA ASP A 248 -14.50 6.62 7.93
C ASP A 248 -13.68 5.38 8.28
N LEU A 249 -12.52 5.20 7.62
CA LEU A 249 -11.64 4.06 7.85
C LEU A 249 -10.99 4.06 9.23
N THR A 250 -10.61 5.23 9.75
CA THR A 250 -9.82 5.33 10.98
C THR A 250 -10.63 5.78 12.19
N GLY A 251 -11.81 6.37 11.98
CA GLY A 251 -12.61 7.00 13.04
C GLY A 251 -12.03 8.34 13.55
N ARG A 252 -11.04 8.93 12.83
CA ARG A 252 -10.34 10.16 13.23
C ARG A 252 -10.30 11.16 12.07
N PRO A 253 -10.42 12.47 12.32
CA PRO A 253 -10.27 13.50 11.29
C PRO A 253 -8.79 13.69 10.91
N PHE A 254 -8.55 14.08 9.66
CA PHE A 254 -7.22 14.31 9.11
C PHE A 254 -7.03 15.74 8.62
N GLU A 255 -5.83 16.28 8.82
CA GLU A 255 -5.35 17.41 8.04
C GLU A 255 -4.98 16.89 6.64
N TRP A 256 -5.80 17.26 5.64
CA TRP A 256 -5.69 16.71 4.29
C TRP A 256 -4.85 17.60 3.38
N ILE A 257 -3.74 17.03 2.89
CA ILE A 257 -2.80 17.67 1.97
C ILE A 257 -2.98 17.03 0.58
N ALA A 258 -3.70 17.71 -0.29
CA ALA A 258 -4.03 17.25 -1.65
C ALA A 258 -3.08 17.82 -2.72
N GLU A 259 -2.60 19.05 -2.53
CA GLU A 259 -1.77 19.72 -3.50
C GLU A 259 -0.34 19.20 -3.50
N SER A 260 0.18 18.87 -4.68
CA SER A 260 1.58 18.47 -4.85
C SER A 260 2.48 19.66 -5.10
N GLY A 261 3.62 19.73 -4.41
CA GLY A 261 4.73 20.62 -4.75
C GLY A 261 5.83 19.92 -5.55
N ALA A 262 5.70 18.62 -5.82
CA ALA A 262 6.67 17.92 -6.64
C ALA A 262 6.61 18.36 -8.10
N PRO A 263 7.74 18.50 -8.80
CA PRO A 263 7.76 18.76 -10.22
C PRO A 263 7.16 17.57 -10.98
N ARG A 264 6.62 17.85 -12.14
CA ARG A 264 6.16 16.85 -13.09
C ARG A 264 6.59 17.29 -14.48
N GLU A 265 7.25 16.40 -15.18
CA GLU A 265 7.60 16.64 -16.58
C GLU A 265 6.39 16.46 -17.51
N GLY A 266 6.54 16.96 -18.74
CA GLY A 266 5.53 16.85 -19.77
C GLY A 266 5.20 15.38 -20.09
N ARG A 267 3.95 15.12 -20.42
CA ARG A 267 3.49 13.77 -20.75
C ARG A 267 2.62 13.78 -21.97
N HIS A 268 2.99 12.95 -22.96
CA HIS A 268 2.14 12.63 -24.09
C HIS A 268 1.17 11.51 -23.72
N LEU A 269 -0.09 11.64 -24.12
CA LEU A 269 -1.12 10.61 -23.97
C LEU A 269 -1.70 10.28 -25.34
N LEU A 270 -1.66 9.00 -25.73
CA LEU A 270 -2.28 8.53 -26.96
C LEU A 270 -3.39 7.51 -26.63
N LEU A 271 -4.54 7.67 -27.27
CA LEU A 271 -5.61 6.67 -27.27
C LEU A 271 -5.62 5.98 -28.62
N VAL A 272 -5.53 4.66 -28.62
CA VAL A 272 -5.34 3.83 -29.80
C VAL A 272 -6.52 2.89 -29.96
N ARG A 273 -7.20 2.96 -31.14
CA ARG A 273 -8.27 2.04 -31.57
C ARG A 273 -7.67 1.05 -32.57
N PRO A 274 -7.36 -0.19 -32.16
CA PRO A 274 -6.76 -1.17 -33.07
C PRO A 274 -7.70 -1.58 -34.19
N ASP A 275 -7.19 -1.68 -35.41
CA ASP A 275 -7.94 -2.22 -36.57
C ASP A 275 -8.15 -3.74 -36.52
N GLY A 276 -7.47 -4.42 -35.60
CA GLY A 276 -7.51 -5.87 -35.43
C GLY A 276 -7.22 -6.24 -33.98
N SER A 277 -6.28 -7.16 -33.76
CA SER A 277 -5.93 -7.59 -32.40
C SER A 277 -5.28 -6.47 -31.58
N PRO A 278 -5.85 -6.07 -30.42
CA PRO A 278 -5.24 -5.10 -29.50
C PRO A 278 -3.84 -5.53 -29.04
N TYR A 279 -3.62 -6.82 -28.90
CA TYR A 279 -2.33 -7.37 -28.50
C TYR A 279 -1.25 -7.17 -29.55
N THR A 280 -1.62 -7.29 -30.84
CA THR A 280 -0.70 -7.04 -31.95
C THR A 280 -0.36 -5.55 -32.05
N ALA A 281 -1.35 -4.66 -31.88
CA ALA A 281 -1.12 -3.22 -31.86
C ALA A 281 -0.21 -2.82 -30.69
N ALA A 282 -0.48 -3.33 -29.49
CA ALA A 282 0.35 -3.09 -28.31
C ALA A 282 1.80 -3.57 -28.51
N LEU A 283 1.99 -4.76 -29.11
CA LEU A 283 3.34 -5.27 -29.39
C LEU A 283 4.09 -4.40 -30.41
N ARG A 284 3.42 -3.93 -31.45
CA ARG A 284 4.02 -3.01 -32.45
C ARG A 284 4.45 -1.68 -31.80
N LEU A 285 3.58 -1.09 -31.00
CA LEU A 285 3.92 0.12 -30.24
C LEU A 285 5.09 -0.11 -29.28
N PHE A 286 5.12 -1.27 -28.62
CA PHE A 286 6.20 -1.65 -27.73
C PHE A 286 7.55 -1.76 -28.49
N VAL A 287 7.58 -2.45 -29.62
CA VAL A 287 8.78 -2.55 -30.46
C VAL A 287 9.22 -1.16 -30.94
N ARG A 288 8.29 -0.31 -31.41
CA ARG A 288 8.62 1.05 -31.84
C ARG A 288 9.24 1.90 -30.74
N CYS A 289 8.75 1.79 -29.50
CA CYS A 289 9.33 2.46 -28.34
C CYS A 289 10.76 1.93 -28.05
N LEU A 290 10.97 0.61 -28.07
CA LEU A 290 12.27 0.00 -27.85
C LEU A 290 13.27 0.38 -28.95
N ASP A 291 12.86 0.40 -30.20
CA ASP A 291 13.68 0.84 -31.34
C ASP A 291 14.08 2.31 -31.25
N ALA A 292 13.22 3.16 -30.67
CA ALA A 292 13.49 4.55 -30.35
C ALA A 292 14.38 4.72 -29.09
N GLY A 293 14.80 3.62 -28.45
CA GLY A 293 15.65 3.64 -27.25
C GLY A 293 14.90 3.97 -25.96
N LEU A 294 13.56 3.94 -25.95
CA LEU A 294 12.75 4.23 -24.78
C LEU A 294 12.58 3.01 -23.88
N LYS A 295 12.86 3.17 -22.60
CA LYS A 295 12.55 2.15 -21.60
C LYS A 295 11.05 2.05 -21.39
N THR A 296 10.47 0.90 -21.70
CA THR A 296 9.03 0.76 -21.88
C THR A 296 8.41 -0.28 -20.96
N ILE A 297 7.31 0.06 -20.30
CA ILE A 297 6.46 -0.87 -19.57
C ILE A 297 5.14 -1.11 -20.30
N VAL A 298 4.74 -2.38 -20.42
CA VAL A 298 3.43 -2.78 -20.95
C VAL A 298 2.61 -3.41 -19.83
N PHE A 299 1.44 -2.85 -19.54
CA PHE A 299 0.49 -3.42 -18.59
C PHE A 299 -0.60 -4.21 -19.29
N THR A 300 -0.82 -5.44 -18.84
CA THR A 300 -1.88 -6.34 -19.34
C THR A 300 -2.88 -6.68 -18.23
N LYS A 301 -4.10 -7.08 -18.62
CA LYS A 301 -5.15 -7.48 -17.67
C LYS A 301 -4.97 -8.92 -17.12
N ALA A 302 -4.20 -9.78 -17.80
CA ALA A 302 -4.09 -11.19 -17.44
C ALA A 302 -2.67 -11.75 -17.60
N ARG A 303 -2.29 -12.67 -16.70
CA ARG A 303 -0.99 -13.36 -16.74
C ARG A 303 -0.73 -14.05 -18.08
N ARG A 304 -1.76 -14.70 -18.65
CA ARG A 304 -1.66 -15.38 -19.95
C ARG A 304 -1.29 -14.41 -21.07
N ILE A 305 -1.82 -13.18 -21.03
CA ILE A 305 -1.53 -12.17 -22.05
C ILE A 305 -0.09 -11.65 -21.92
N THR A 306 0.41 -11.47 -20.68
CA THR A 306 1.80 -11.12 -20.44
C THR A 306 2.75 -12.13 -21.10
N GLU A 307 2.55 -13.41 -20.88
CA GLU A 307 3.39 -14.48 -21.46
C GLU A 307 3.21 -14.58 -22.98
N LEU A 308 2.00 -14.38 -23.49
CA LEU A 308 1.70 -14.38 -24.92
C LEU A 308 2.47 -13.28 -25.64
N LEU A 309 2.39 -12.04 -25.18
CA LEU A 309 3.11 -10.90 -25.76
C LEU A 309 4.62 -11.12 -25.70
N TYR A 310 5.14 -11.61 -24.57
CA TYR A 310 6.55 -11.93 -24.45
C TYR A 310 7.00 -13.04 -25.40
N SER A 311 6.18 -14.10 -25.56
CA SER A 311 6.45 -15.18 -26.53
C SER A 311 6.44 -14.68 -27.97
N TRP A 312 5.53 -13.78 -28.33
CA TRP A 312 5.48 -13.17 -29.67
C TRP A 312 6.70 -12.29 -29.91
N LEU A 313 7.09 -11.45 -28.94
CA LEU A 313 8.32 -10.65 -29.03
C LEU A 313 9.54 -11.53 -29.29
N ARG A 314 9.69 -12.62 -28.55
CA ARG A 314 10.81 -13.56 -28.72
C ARG A 314 10.88 -14.18 -30.12
N ARG A 315 9.72 -14.41 -30.76
CA ARG A 315 9.65 -15.00 -32.11
C ARG A 315 9.90 -13.97 -33.21
N GLN A 316 9.39 -12.75 -33.03
CA GLN A 316 9.43 -11.70 -34.07
C GLN A 316 10.73 -10.87 -33.97
N GLU A 317 11.16 -10.54 -32.75
CA GLU A 317 12.29 -9.67 -32.48
C GLU A 317 13.22 -10.27 -31.40
N PRO A 318 13.95 -11.35 -31.69
CA PRO A 318 14.77 -12.05 -30.69
C PRO A 318 15.83 -11.16 -30.04
N ALA A 319 16.39 -10.21 -30.80
CA ALA A 319 17.42 -9.28 -30.31
C ALA A 319 16.88 -8.33 -29.23
N LEU A 320 15.65 -7.80 -29.41
CA LEU A 320 14.98 -6.97 -28.42
C LEU A 320 14.53 -7.80 -27.22
N ALA A 321 14.05 -9.02 -27.46
CA ALA A 321 13.55 -9.90 -26.40
C ALA A 321 14.59 -10.23 -25.34
N SER A 322 15.90 -10.22 -25.67
CA SER A 322 16.99 -10.44 -24.70
C SER A 322 17.11 -9.32 -23.65
N ARG A 323 16.53 -8.14 -23.92
CA ARG A 323 16.53 -6.95 -23.07
C ARG A 323 15.14 -6.63 -22.49
N VAL A 324 14.23 -7.61 -22.57
CA VAL A 324 12.84 -7.50 -22.08
C VAL A 324 12.55 -8.66 -21.13
N ALA A 325 11.81 -8.39 -20.06
CA ALA A 325 11.33 -9.43 -19.15
C ALA A 325 9.79 -9.45 -19.09
N SER A 326 9.21 -10.62 -18.80
CA SER A 326 7.85 -10.72 -18.29
C SER A 326 7.87 -10.59 -16.76
N TYR A 327 6.82 -9.97 -16.19
CA TYR A 327 6.68 -9.83 -14.74
C TYR A 327 5.23 -10.03 -14.30
N ARG A 328 4.98 -10.99 -13.41
CA ARG A 328 3.62 -11.32 -12.97
C ARG A 328 3.55 -11.83 -11.54
N ALA A 329 2.39 -11.73 -10.95
CA ALA A 329 2.09 -12.43 -9.70
C ALA A 329 2.21 -13.95 -9.93
N GLY A 330 2.91 -14.65 -9.04
CA GLY A 330 3.17 -16.09 -9.16
C GLY A 330 4.62 -16.45 -9.52
N PHE A 331 5.47 -15.49 -9.84
CA PHE A 331 6.90 -15.69 -9.85
C PHE A 331 7.42 -15.92 -8.43
N LEU A 332 8.47 -16.72 -8.31
CA LEU A 332 9.19 -16.88 -7.06
C LEU A 332 9.73 -15.52 -6.57
N PRO A 333 9.83 -15.30 -5.26
CA PRO A 333 10.35 -14.03 -4.73
C PRO A 333 11.75 -13.66 -5.25
N GLU A 334 12.57 -14.65 -5.61
CA GLU A 334 13.90 -14.48 -6.18
C GLU A 334 13.83 -13.98 -7.61
N GLU A 335 13.02 -14.63 -8.46
CA GLU A 335 12.80 -14.23 -9.85
C GLU A 335 12.28 -12.78 -9.95
N ARG A 336 11.38 -12.39 -9.04
CA ARG A 336 10.91 -11.01 -8.98
C ARG A 336 12.03 -10.02 -8.71
N ARG A 337 12.84 -10.32 -7.68
CA ARG A 337 13.98 -9.47 -7.30
C ARG A 337 15.02 -9.36 -8.40
N ASP A 338 15.20 -10.41 -9.20
CA ASP A 338 16.14 -10.40 -10.33
C ASP A 338 15.65 -9.46 -11.43
N VAL A 339 14.37 -9.53 -11.82
CA VAL A 339 13.77 -8.60 -12.79
C VAL A 339 13.79 -7.17 -12.28
N GLU A 340 13.43 -6.94 -11.01
CA GLU A 340 13.44 -5.63 -10.38
C GLU A 340 14.84 -5.02 -10.35
N ARG A 341 15.87 -5.80 -9.99
CA ARG A 341 17.28 -5.37 -10.02
C ARG A 341 17.74 -5.06 -11.43
N ALA A 342 17.38 -5.88 -12.42
CA ALA A 342 17.75 -5.67 -13.79
C ALA A 342 17.11 -4.41 -14.40
N LEU A 343 15.85 -4.12 -14.07
CA LEU A 343 15.17 -2.87 -14.43
C LEU A 343 15.86 -1.66 -13.79
N PHE A 344 16.13 -1.74 -12.50
CA PHE A 344 16.77 -0.66 -11.75
C PHE A 344 18.21 -0.40 -12.24
N ALA A 345 18.95 -1.45 -12.54
CA ALA A 345 20.31 -1.35 -13.11
C ALA A 345 20.32 -0.88 -14.57
N GLY A 346 19.16 -0.79 -15.22
CA GLY A 346 19.04 -0.38 -16.62
C GLY A 346 19.54 -1.41 -17.63
N THR A 347 19.68 -2.69 -17.22
CA THR A 347 20.05 -3.81 -18.11
C THR A 347 18.88 -4.33 -18.92
N LEU A 348 17.63 -4.00 -18.51
CA LEU A 348 16.42 -4.24 -19.27
C LEU A 348 15.90 -2.92 -19.86
N ASP A 349 15.46 -2.96 -21.10
CA ASP A 349 14.83 -1.83 -21.78
C ASP A 349 13.31 -1.92 -21.73
N GLY A 350 12.77 -3.10 -21.44
CA GLY A 350 11.34 -3.27 -21.40
C GLY A 350 10.86 -4.32 -20.42
N VAL A 351 9.62 -4.14 -19.97
CA VAL A 351 8.92 -5.13 -19.15
C VAL A 351 7.46 -5.24 -19.55
N ILE A 352 6.97 -6.48 -19.67
CA ILE A 352 5.56 -6.76 -19.87
C ILE A 352 5.00 -7.31 -18.56
N SER A 353 4.04 -6.59 -17.95
CA SER A 353 3.57 -6.88 -16.59
C SER A 353 2.06 -6.94 -16.49
N THR A 354 1.58 -7.61 -15.47
CA THR A 354 0.22 -7.43 -14.94
C THR A 354 0.19 -6.24 -13.97
N SER A 355 -0.90 -6.08 -13.19
CA SER A 355 -0.95 -5.10 -12.08
C SER A 355 0.14 -5.30 -10.99
N ALA A 356 0.97 -6.33 -11.10
CA ALA A 356 2.01 -6.61 -10.11
C ALA A 356 3.09 -5.52 -10.00
N LEU A 357 3.32 -4.72 -11.06
CA LEU A 357 4.17 -3.52 -11.05
C LEU A 357 3.37 -2.21 -10.92
N GLU A 358 2.08 -2.27 -10.63
CA GLU A 358 1.23 -1.07 -10.45
C GLU A 358 1.58 -0.32 -9.16
N MET A 359 1.90 -1.02 -8.09
CA MET A 359 2.17 -0.44 -6.77
C MET A 359 3.60 -0.72 -6.31
N GLY A 360 4.21 0.29 -5.73
CA GLY A 360 5.22 0.20 -4.69
C GLY A 360 6.65 -0.13 -5.03
N ILE A 361 6.97 -0.54 -6.23
CA ILE A 361 8.37 -0.81 -6.58
C ILE A 361 8.88 0.36 -7.43
N ASP A 362 10.01 0.90 -7.05
CA ASP A 362 10.73 1.85 -7.89
C ASP A 362 11.45 1.06 -8.98
N VAL A 363 10.93 1.15 -10.20
CA VAL A 363 11.46 0.40 -11.36
C VAL A 363 12.46 1.19 -12.19
N GLY A 364 12.94 2.34 -11.65
CA GLY A 364 13.86 3.22 -12.36
C GLY A 364 13.22 4.02 -13.49
N GLY A 365 14.06 4.73 -14.23
CA GLY A 365 13.66 5.68 -15.30
C GLY A 365 13.02 5.01 -16.51
N LEU A 366 11.72 4.75 -16.43
CA LEU A 366 10.92 4.34 -17.58
C LEU A 366 10.40 5.57 -18.33
N ASP A 367 10.37 5.50 -19.67
CA ASP A 367 10.00 6.59 -20.56
C ASP A 367 8.59 6.41 -21.14
N ALA A 368 8.19 5.15 -21.43
CA ALA A 368 6.92 4.83 -22.08
C ALA A 368 6.10 3.80 -21.30
N CYS A 369 4.79 4.03 -21.21
CA CYS A 369 3.80 3.14 -20.62
C CYS A 369 2.73 2.76 -21.64
N ILE A 370 2.52 1.48 -21.87
CA ILE A 370 1.47 0.96 -22.74
C ILE A 370 0.44 0.23 -21.87
N LEU A 371 -0.81 0.69 -21.90
CA LEU A 371 -1.94 0.06 -21.21
C LEU A 371 -2.72 -0.77 -22.23
N VAL A 372 -2.74 -2.09 -22.08
CA VAL A 372 -3.54 -2.97 -22.93
C VAL A 372 -4.94 -3.10 -22.33
N GLY A 373 -5.80 -2.22 -22.76
CA GLY A 373 -7.13 -1.96 -22.24
C GLY A 373 -7.13 -1.04 -21.00
N TYR A 374 -8.27 -0.41 -20.75
CA TYR A 374 -8.51 0.39 -19.57
C TYR A 374 -8.35 -0.46 -18.29
N PRO A 375 -7.57 -0.02 -17.30
CA PRO A 375 -7.28 -0.82 -16.10
C PRO A 375 -8.48 -1.13 -15.19
N GLY A 376 -9.65 -0.55 -15.48
CA GLY A 376 -10.87 -0.71 -14.69
C GLY A 376 -11.12 0.42 -13.70
N SER A 377 -10.17 1.33 -13.49
CA SER A 377 -10.34 2.57 -12.73
C SER A 377 -9.36 3.65 -13.18
N MET A 378 -9.76 4.93 -13.03
CA MET A 378 -8.89 6.07 -13.28
C MET A 378 -7.70 6.07 -12.33
N MET A 379 -7.91 5.69 -11.08
CA MET A 379 -6.85 5.55 -10.09
C MET A 379 -5.76 4.57 -10.56
N ALA A 380 -6.13 3.36 -10.99
CA ALA A 380 -5.18 2.38 -11.52
C ALA A 380 -4.51 2.88 -12.82
N THR A 381 -5.25 3.60 -13.66
CA THR A 381 -4.71 4.21 -14.87
C THR A 381 -3.58 5.19 -14.55
N TRP A 382 -3.81 6.12 -13.64
CA TRP A 382 -2.80 7.10 -13.26
C TRP A 382 -1.66 6.50 -12.43
N GLN A 383 -1.90 5.45 -11.63
CA GLN A 383 -0.84 4.73 -10.93
C GLN A 383 0.11 4.02 -11.90
N ARG A 384 -0.42 3.35 -12.93
CA ARG A 384 0.38 2.69 -13.98
C ARG A 384 1.11 3.73 -14.83
N SER A 385 0.41 4.76 -15.29
CA SER A 385 1.01 5.89 -16.02
C SER A 385 2.06 6.65 -15.20
N GLY A 386 1.93 6.67 -13.88
CA GLY A 386 2.90 7.28 -12.96
C GLY A 386 4.18 6.45 -12.76
N ARG A 387 4.34 5.32 -13.46
CA ARG A 387 5.59 4.55 -13.47
C ARG A 387 6.62 5.13 -14.43
N VAL A 388 6.20 6.01 -15.34
CA VAL A 388 7.07 6.68 -16.33
C VAL A 388 7.26 8.15 -16.02
N GLY A 389 8.33 8.76 -16.52
CA GLY A 389 8.63 10.19 -16.37
C GLY A 389 9.06 10.58 -14.96
N ARG A 390 9.85 9.74 -14.27
CA ARG A 390 10.31 9.98 -12.88
C ARG A 390 11.64 10.74 -12.79
N ASP A 391 12.49 10.61 -13.79
CA ASP A 391 13.87 11.11 -13.77
C ASP A 391 14.03 12.50 -14.41
N GLY A 392 13.00 13.35 -14.31
CA GLY A 392 13.05 14.68 -14.90
C GLY A 392 13.02 14.66 -16.44
N ARG A 393 12.41 13.63 -17.04
CA ARG A 393 12.26 13.49 -18.49
C ARG A 393 10.79 13.40 -18.88
N GLU A 394 10.46 13.92 -20.06
CA GLU A 394 9.14 13.71 -20.64
C GLU A 394 8.80 12.22 -20.75
N SER A 395 7.53 11.90 -20.77
CA SER A 395 7.05 10.53 -20.85
C SER A 395 5.87 10.39 -21.80
N ILE A 396 5.62 9.14 -22.25
CA ILE A 396 4.47 8.83 -23.07
C ILE A 396 3.65 7.71 -22.44
N THR A 397 2.33 7.89 -22.43
CA THR A 397 1.37 6.85 -22.06
C THR A 397 0.46 6.56 -23.24
N MET A 398 0.31 5.30 -23.60
CA MET A 398 -0.52 4.86 -24.71
C MET A 398 -1.54 3.86 -24.20
N MET A 399 -2.84 4.14 -24.36
CA MET A 399 -3.91 3.19 -24.08
C MET A 399 -4.37 2.53 -25.38
N VAL A 400 -4.12 1.24 -25.51
CA VAL A 400 -4.59 0.40 -26.62
C VAL A 400 -5.91 -0.22 -26.20
N ALA A 401 -7.00 0.25 -26.77
CA ALA A 401 -8.33 -0.15 -26.34
C ALA A 401 -8.66 -1.61 -26.70
N MET A 402 -9.37 -2.27 -25.81
CA MET A 402 -9.98 -3.57 -26.03
C MET A 402 -11.36 -3.41 -26.69
N PRO A 403 -11.89 -4.45 -27.33
CA PRO A 403 -13.24 -4.42 -27.88
C PRO A 403 -14.31 -4.61 -26.79
N ASP A 404 -14.21 -3.82 -25.73
CA ASP A 404 -15.22 -3.76 -24.66
C ASP A 404 -15.85 -2.36 -24.57
N ALA A 405 -17.06 -2.30 -24.03
CA ALA A 405 -17.89 -1.09 -24.05
C ALA A 405 -17.22 0.11 -23.38
N LEU A 406 -16.46 -0.10 -22.28
CA LEU A 406 -15.86 0.98 -21.53
C LEU A 406 -14.63 1.55 -22.23
N ASP A 407 -13.79 0.68 -22.80
CA ASP A 407 -12.63 1.10 -23.58
C ASP A 407 -13.10 1.91 -24.82
N GLN A 408 -14.13 1.43 -25.54
CA GLN A 408 -14.69 2.15 -26.70
C GLN A 408 -15.31 3.49 -26.30
N TYR A 409 -16.02 3.54 -25.17
CA TYR A 409 -16.57 4.79 -24.65
C TYR A 409 -15.49 5.86 -24.46
N PHE A 410 -14.34 5.50 -23.89
CA PHE A 410 -13.23 6.46 -23.70
C PHE A 410 -12.58 6.89 -25.01
N LEU A 411 -12.57 6.03 -26.03
CA LEU A 411 -12.10 6.44 -27.37
C LEU A 411 -13.02 7.45 -28.03
N ASP A 412 -14.34 7.31 -27.83
CA ASP A 412 -15.34 8.21 -28.37
C ASP A 412 -15.48 9.50 -27.53
N HIS A 413 -15.09 9.46 -26.26
CA HIS A 413 -15.17 10.57 -25.31
C HIS A 413 -13.82 10.81 -24.61
N PRO A 414 -12.76 11.19 -25.33
CA PRO A 414 -11.40 11.29 -24.77
C PRO A 414 -11.28 12.32 -23.64
N GLN A 415 -12.09 13.39 -23.61
CA GLN A 415 -12.12 14.35 -22.50
C GLN A 415 -12.55 13.67 -21.19
N GLN A 416 -13.48 12.73 -21.24
CA GLN A 416 -13.88 11.97 -20.07
C GLN A 416 -12.75 11.11 -19.51
N PHE A 417 -11.85 10.62 -20.36
CA PHE A 417 -10.65 9.91 -19.89
C PHE A 417 -9.65 10.85 -19.21
N LEU A 418 -9.53 12.09 -19.70
CA LEU A 418 -8.56 13.06 -19.18
C LEU A 418 -9.03 13.77 -17.90
N GLU A 419 -10.31 14.13 -17.84
CA GLU A 419 -10.89 15.03 -16.84
C GLU A 419 -11.66 14.31 -15.73
N ARG A 420 -11.99 13.02 -15.95
CA ARG A 420 -12.73 12.25 -14.97
C ARG A 420 -11.96 12.15 -13.65
N PRO A 421 -12.56 12.54 -12.54
CA PRO A 421 -11.96 12.35 -11.23
C PRO A 421 -11.77 10.86 -10.93
N CYS A 422 -10.76 10.55 -10.12
CA CYS A 422 -10.60 9.19 -9.62
C CYS A 422 -11.83 8.76 -8.82
N GLU A 423 -12.07 7.46 -8.81
CA GLU A 423 -13.24 6.85 -8.18
C GLU A 423 -13.31 7.17 -6.68
N ARG A 424 -14.54 7.22 -6.17
CA ARG A 424 -14.76 7.31 -4.73
C ARG A 424 -14.38 6.00 -4.05
N LEU A 425 -13.71 6.12 -2.94
CA LEU A 425 -13.37 4.99 -2.07
C LEU A 425 -14.52 4.74 -1.10
N VAL A 426 -14.81 3.46 -0.84
CA VAL A 426 -15.92 3.07 0.04
C VAL A 426 -15.41 2.06 1.06
N VAL A 427 -15.76 2.29 2.31
CA VAL A 427 -15.61 1.36 3.43
C VAL A 427 -16.89 1.37 4.25
N ASP A 428 -17.24 0.24 4.83
CA ASP A 428 -18.36 0.10 5.75
C ASP A 428 -17.86 -0.30 7.15
N PRO A 429 -17.56 0.65 8.02
CA PRO A 429 -17.18 0.36 9.42
C PRO A 429 -18.30 -0.30 10.22
N GLY A 430 -19.56 -0.14 9.79
CA GLY A 430 -20.75 -0.69 10.45
C GLY A 430 -21.10 -2.12 10.04
N ASN A 431 -20.30 -2.75 9.16
CA ASN A 431 -20.57 -4.11 8.69
C ASN A 431 -20.70 -5.11 9.84
N GLN A 432 -21.93 -5.55 10.12
CA GLN A 432 -22.23 -6.35 11.31
C GLN A 432 -21.50 -7.70 11.37
N PRO A 433 -21.45 -8.52 10.30
CA PRO A 433 -20.65 -9.75 10.28
C PRO A 433 -19.18 -9.52 10.64
N VAL A 434 -18.58 -8.45 10.11
CA VAL A 434 -17.20 -8.07 10.40
C VAL A 434 -17.06 -7.62 11.86
N ALA A 435 -17.96 -6.73 12.30
CA ALA A 435 -17.94 -6.18 13.65
C ALA A 435 -18.04 -7.26 14.73
N ARG A 436 -18.93 -8.27 14.57
CA ARG A 436 -19.05 -9.39 15.51
C ARG A 436 -17.73 -10.10 15.76
N GLY A 437 -17.03 -10.47 14.71
CA GLY A 437 -15.71 -11.11 14.85
C GLY A 437 -14.69 -10.24 15.59
N HIS A 438 -14.66 -8.96 15.28
CA HIS A 438 -13.71 -8.03 15.91
C HIS A 438 -14.08 -7.62 17.34
N LEU A 439 -15.35 -7.60 17.70
CA LEU A 439 -15.79 -7.44 19.09
C LEU A 439 -15.28 -8.60 19.97
N LEU A 440 -15.38 -9.85 19.49
CA LEU A 440 -14.79 -10.99 20.17
C LEU A 440 -13.27 -10.83 20.37
N CYS A 441 -12.57 -10.36 19.33
CA CYS A 441 -11.13 -10.11 19.42
C CYS A 441 -10.81 -9.01 20.43
N ALA A 442 -11.53 -7.90 20.38
CA ALA A 442 -11.32 -6.75 21.27
C ALA A 442 -11.52 -7.14 22.74
N ALA A 443 -12.60 -7.89 23.03
CA ALA A 443 -12.91 -8.38 24.39
C ALA A 443 -11.93 -9.47 24.88
N ALA A 444 -11.31 -10.23 23.96
CA ALA A 444 -10.32 -11.24 24.31
C ALA A 444 -8.91 -10.63 24.54
N GLU A 445 -8.60 -9.53 23.87
CA GLU A 445 -7.34 -8.80 24.03
C GLU A 445 -7.30 -8.03 25.33
N LEU A 446 -8.35 -7.27 25.60
CA LEU A 446 -8.56 -6.50 26.80
C LEU A 446 -10.07 -6.42 27.04
N PRO A 447 -10.62 -6.68 28.22
CA PRO A 447 -12.03 -6.54 28.49
C PRO A 447 -12.57 -5.18 28.03
N LEU A 448 -13.77 -5.15 27.42
CA LEU A 448 -14.39 -3.91 26.95
C LEU A 448 -15.04 -3.19 28.14
N GLU A 449 -14.65 -1.96 28.35
CA GLU A 449 -15.20 -1.12 29.42
C GLU A 449 -16.32 -0.20 28.89
N PRO A 450 -17.57 -0.31 29.39
CA PRO A 450 -18.69 0.46 28.88
C PRO A 450 -18.48 1.97 28.83
N ARG A 451 -17.70 2.54 29.76
CA ARG A 451 -17.39 3.97 29.81
C ARG A 451 -16.28 4.37 28.83
N GLN A 452 -15.17 3.64 28.82
CA GLN A 452 -14.01 3.97 27.99
C GLN A 452 -14.25 3.63 26.53
N ASP A 453 -14.97 2.54 26.26
CA ASP A 453 -15.26 2.04 24.92
C ASP A 453 -16.65 2.47 24.40
N ALA A 454 -17.33 3.41 25.08
CA ALA A 454 -18.72 3.79 24.82
C ALA A 454 -19.01 4.04 23.33
N ALA A 455 -18.19 4.85 22.66
CA ALA A 455 -18.40 5.19 21.26
C ALA A 455 -18.26 3.98 20.32
N TYR A 456 -17.34 3.06 20.62
CA TYR A 456 -17.15 1.82 19.87
C TYR A 456 -18.32 0.84 20.11
N LEU A 457 -18.73 0.67 21.34
CA LEU A 457 -19.84 -0.19 21.73
C LEU A 457 -21.18 0.30 21.17
N GLU A 458 -21.45 1.60 21.24
CA GLU A 458 -22.68 2.19 20.70
C GLU A 458 -22.76 2.04 19.18
N ARG A 459 -21.67 2.29 18.46
CA ARG A 459 -21.63 2.09 17.01
C ARG A 459 -21.94 0.64 16.61
N HIS A 460 -21.58 -0.34 17.44
CA HIS A 460 -21.73 -1.76 17.14
C HIS A 460 -22.75 -2.45 18.06
N ARG A 461 -23.73 -1.68 18.61
CA ARG A 461 -24.70 -2.12 19.60
C ARG A 461 -25.43 -3.39 19.19
N THR A 462 -25.97 -3.43 17.98
CA THR A 462 -26.69 -4.60 17.46
C THR A 462 -25.83 -5.87 17.47
N SER A 463 -24.57 -5.77 17.04
CA SER A 463 -23.63 -6.90 17.05
C SER A 463 -23.23 -7.32 18.46
N LEU A 464 -23.09 -6.36 19.36
CA LEU A 464 -22.78 -6.61 20.77
C LEU A 464 -23.94 -7.36 21.46
N ASP A 465 -25.17 -6.86 21.33
CA ASP A 465 -26.36 -7.45 21.95
C ASP A 465 -26.61 -8.88 21.44
N GLU A 466 -26.31 -9.14 20.17
CA GLU A 466 -26.38 -10.48 19.59
C GLU A 466 -25.35 -11.43 20.22
N LEU A 467 -24.08 -10.99 20.35
CA LEU A 467 -23.01 -11.78 20.95
C LEU A 467 -23.24 -12.08 22.45
N LEU A 468 -23.80 -11.12 23.17
CA LEU A 468 -24.20 -11.30 24.57
C LEU A 468 -25.36 -12.32 24.68
N ARG A 469 -26.40 -12.20 23.85
CA ARG A 469 -27.52 -13.17 23.81
C ARG A 469 -27.07 -14.60 23.46
N GLN A 470 -26.06 -14.71 22.58
CA GLN A 470 -25.49 -16.00 22.18
C GLN A 470 -24.50 -16.56 23.22
N GLY A 471 -24.18 -15.85 24.29
CA GLY A 471 -23.18 -16.23 25.28
C GLY A 471 -21.74 -16.28 24.76
N GLN A 472 -21.47 -15.63 23.60
CA GLN A 472 -20.12 -15.53 23.04
C GLN A 472 -19.30 -14.43 23.71
N LEU A 473 -19.99 -13.40 24.20
CA LEU A 473 -19.48 -12.40 25.13
C LEU A 473 -20.24 -12.51 26.44
N LEU A 474 -19.55 -12.22 27.54
CA LEU A 474 -20.13 -12.18 28.87
C LEU A 474 -19.91 -10.81 29.48
N GLN A 475 -20.91 -10.32 30.19
CA GLN A 475 -20.83 -9.08 30.95
C GLN A 475 -20.72 -9.39 32.44
N ALA A 476 -19.74 -8.77 33.13
CA ALA A 476 -19.60 -8.91 34.57
C ALA A 476 -20.84 -8.34 35.26
N ALA A 477 -21.45 -9.13 36.12
CA ALA A 477 -22.51 -8.65 36.98
C ALA A 477 -21.94 -7.59 37.97
N PRO A 478 -22.77 -6.63 38.42
CA PRO A 478 -22.36 -5.74 39.50
C PRO A 478 -21.94 -6.58 40.71
N ALA A 479 -20.83 -6.17 41.34
CA ALA A 479 -20.38 -6.83 42.55
C ALA A 479 -21.51 -6.77 43.61
N PRO A 480 -21.83 -7.86 44.27
CA PRO A 480 -22.75 -7.82 45.38
C PRO A 480 -22.21 -6.83 46.44
N PRO A 481 -23.07 -6.08 47.12
CA PRO A 481 -22.65 -5.18 48.19
C PRO A 481 -21.84 -5.99 49.21
N GLU A 482 -20.64 -5.51 49.52
CA GLU A 482 -19.77 -6.19 50.51
C GLU A 482 -20.51 -6.26 51.84
N PRO A 483 -20.55 -7.45 52.49
CA PRO A 483 -21.07 -7.54 53.84
C PRO A 483 -20.17 -6.73 54.79
N PRO A 484 -20.72 -6.00 55.77
CA PRO A 484 -19.93 -5.20 56.69
C PRO A 484 -18.89 -6.08 57.42
N GLY A 485 -17.59 -5.81 57.24
CA GLY A 485 -16.47 -6.49 57.87
C GLY A 485 -15.80 -7.59 57.02
N ALA A 486 -16.02 -7.67 55.72
CA ALA A 486 -15.29 -8.58 54.84
C ALA A 486 -13.84 -8.09 54.62
N GLU A 487 -12.87 -9.03 54.70
CA GLU A 487 -11.50 -8.77 54.25
C GLU A 487 -11.48 -8.47 52.72
N PRO A 488 -10.67 -7.51 52.24
CA PRO A 488 -10.61 -7.20 50.85
C PRO A 488 -10.24 -8.47 50.03
N PRO A 489 -10.91 -8.73 48.89
CA PRO A 489 -10.62 -9.89 48.08
C PRO A 489 -9.18 -9.89 47.60
N ALA A 490 -8.54 -11.07 47.56
CA ALA A 490 -7.16 -11.27 47.12
C ALA A 490 -6.93 -10.92 45.62
N ALA A 491 -7.99 -10.59 44.87
CA ALA A 491 -7.97 -10.06 43.49
C ALA A 491 -8.85 -8.82 43.43
N GLU A 492 -8.38 -7.76 42.75
CA GLU A 492 -9.19 -6.56 42.52
C GLU A 492 -10.52 -6.94 41.87
N PRO A 493 -11.67 -6.45 42.40
CA PRO A 493 -12.98 -6.71 41.80
C PRO A 493 -13.01 -6.13 40.38
N ARG A 494 -13.51 -6.92 39.43
CA ARG A 494 -13.66 -6.43 38.05
C ARG A 494 -14.62 -5.26 38.03
N PRO A 495 -14.33 -4.18 37.23
CA PRO A 495 -15.24 -3.05 37.10
C PRO A 495 -16.63 -3.50 36.65
N GLU A 496 -17.68 -2.92 37.24
CA GLU A 496 -19.06 -3.22 36.90
C GLU A 496 -19.34 -3.06 35.40
N GLY A 497 -19.94 -4.07 34.80
CA GLY A 497 -20.34 -4.06 33.41
C GLY A 497 -19.26 -4.37 32.37
N GLU A 498 -18.05 -4.72 32.83
CA GLU A 498 -16.95 -5.15 31.95
C GLU A 498 -17.36 -6.32 31.06
N ILE A 499 -17.06 -6.25 29.75
CA ILE A 499 -17.43 -7.28 28.78
C ILE A 499 -16.19 -8.02 28.33
N PHE A 500 -16.21 -9.34 28.42
CA PHE A 500 -15.07 -10.20 28.11
C PHE A 500 -15.48 -11.39 27.24
N CYS A 501 -14.47 -11.97 26.54
CA CYS A 501 -14.61 -13.13 25.69
C CYS A 501 -13.91 -14.34 26.32
N LEU A 502 -14.60 -15.49 26.39
CA LEU A 502 -14.02 -16.73 26.88
C LEU A 502 -13.10 -17.41 25.87
N ARG A 503 -13.23 -17.07 24.60
CA ARG A 503 -12.43 -17.67 23.53
C ARG A 503 -11.01 -17.11 23.53
N ARG A 504 -10.01 -17.96 23.69
CA ARG A 504 -8.59 -17.55 23.81
C ARG A 504 -8.00 -16.88 22.56
N HIS A 505 -8.41 -17.30 21.36
CA HIS A 505 -7.78 -16.87 20.10
C HIS A 505 -8.82 -16.61 19.00
N PRO A 506 -9.80 -15.70 19.22
CA PRO A 506 -10.84 -15.43 18.23
C PRO A 506 -10.29 -14.86 16.93
N GLN A 507 -9.15 -14.16 16.96
CA GLN A 507 -8.49 -13.59 15.77
C GLN A 507 -8.12 -14.63 14.72
N ARG A 508 -7.93 -15.90 15.08
CA ARG A 508 -7.60 -16.97 14.13
C ARG A 508 -8.77 -17.36 13.22
N LEU A 509 -9.98 -16.95 13.57
CA LEU A 509 -11.19 -17.21 12.80
C LEU A 509 -11.46 -16.12 11.76
N ILE A 510 -10.72 -15.02 11.80
CA ILE A 510 -10.93 -13.89 10.91
C ILE A 510 -9.87 -13.89 9.82
N GLN A 511 -10.33 -13.89 8.58
CA GLN A 511 -9.52 -13.68 7.40
C GLN A 511 -9.78 -12.27 6.86
N LEU A 512 -8.82 -11.36 6.99
CA LEU A 512 -9.02 -9.95 6.61
C LEU A 512 -9.32 -9.76 5.12
N ARG A 513 -8.85 -10.67 4.26
CA ARG A 513 -8.98 -10.60 2.79
C ARG A 513 -10.00 -11.59 2.23
N GLY A 514 -10.60 -12.40 3.08
CA GLY A 514 -11.58 -13.42 2.68
C GLY A 514 -13.01 -12.96 2.92
N THR A 515 -13.91 -13.35 2.02
CA THR A 515 -15.35 -13.05 2.11
C THR A 515 -16.21 -14.26 2.43
N GLY A 516 -15.62 -15.41 2.75
CA GLY A 516 -16.38 -16.64 2.97
C GLY A 516 -15.54 -17.82 3.47
N ASN A 517 -16.17 -18.98 3.58
CA ASN A 517 -15.53 -20.22 4.01
C ASN A 517 -14.40 -20.63 3.08
N THR A 518 -13.23 -20.93 3.63
CA THR A 518 -12.10 -21.46 2.88
C THR A 518 -12.16 -22.98 2.90
N TYR A 519 -12.16 -23.60 1.71
CA TYR A 519 -12.04 -25.04 1.57
C TYR A 519 -10.59 -25.38 1.25
N ALA A 520 -9.99 -26.29 2.02
CA ALA A 520 -8.69 -26.85 1.70
C ALA A 520 -8.87 -27.94 0.64
N ILE A 521 -8.31 -27.74 -0.55
CA ILE A 521 -8.21 -28.79 -1.57
C ILE A 521 -6.95 -29.59 -1.26
N LEU A 522 -7.13 -30.80 -0.73
CA LEU A 522 -6.04 -31.74 -0.52
C LEU A 522 -5.85 -32.57 -1.79
N ALA A 523 -4.78 -32.36 -2.52
CA ALA A 523 -4.37 -33.27 -3.58
C ALA A 523 -3.69 -34.48 -2.91
N GLY A 524 -4.42 -35.59 -2.79
CA GLY A 524 -3.83 -36.86 -2.37
C GLY A 524 -2.92 -37.38 -3.50
N ALA A 525 -1.64 -37.62 -3.22
CA ALA A 525 -0.82 -38.47 -4.07
C ALA A 525 -1.46 -39.87 -4.09
N ALA A 526 -1.87 -40.32 -5.27
CA ALA A 526 -2.34 -41.69 -5.43
C ALA A 526 -1.22 -42.68 -5.02
N GLY A 527 -1.36 -43.31 -3.85
CA GLY A 527 -0.47 -44.37 -3.41
C GLY A 527 0.24 -44.15 -2.08
N ALA A 528 -0.49 -43.92 -0.99
CA ALA A 528 -0.06 -44.34 0.35
C ALA A 528 -1.28 -44.33 1.28
N GLY A 529 -1.91 -45.44 1.44
CA GLY A 529 -2.97 -45.62 2.43
C GLY A 529 -2.43 -45.49 3.84
N LYS A 530 -2.97 -44.51 4.57
CA LYS A 530 -3.29 -44.61 6.01
C LYS A 530 -4.25 -43.45 6.32
N ALA A 531 -5.49 -43.83 6.52
CA ALA A 531 -6.51 -42.97 7.07
C ALA A 531 -6.10 -42.52 8.47
N ALA A 532 -5.98 -41.23 8.69
CA ALA A 532 -6.10 -40.66 10.02
C ALA A 532 -7.56 -40.24 10.18
N ALA A 533 -8.27 -41.05 10.96
CA ALA A 533 -9.64 -40.79 11.39
C ALA A 533 -9.65 -39.62 12.39
N GLY A 534 -10.71 -38.86 12.35
CA GLY A 534 -11.17 -38.12 13.51
C GLY A 534 -11.22 -36.61 13.37
N GLY A 535 -12.34 -36.12 12.97
CA GLY A 535 -12.78 -34.78 13.15
C GLY A 535 -14.20 -34.64 12.62
N GLU A 536 -15.18 -34.98 13.46
CA GLU A 536 -16.59 -34.81 13.18
C GLU A 536 -16.91 -33.32 12.95
N PRO A 537 -17.73 -32.98 11.94
CA PRO A 537 -18.26 -31.63 11.79
C PRO A 537 -19.40 -31.46 12.80
N GLY A 538 -19.24 -30.54 13.74
CA GLY A 538 -20.34 -30.09 14.60
C GLY A 538 -21.48 -29.48 13.77
N PRO A 539 -22.72 -29.69 14.20
CA PRO A 539 -23.90 -29.18 13.51
C PRO A 539 -24.07 -27.68 13.77
N GLY A 540 -24.29 -26.92 12.73
CA GLY A 540 -24.67 -25.55 12.92
C GLY A 540 -25.06 -24.92 11.60
N GLY A 541 -26.31 -24.65 11.50
CA GLY A 541 -26.98 -23.98 10.40
C GLY A 541 -26.56 -22.55 10.06
#